data_979e100c3dcc657e57cfe053d3f9fa89
#
_entry.id   979e100c3dcc657e57cfe053d3f9fa89
#
_cell.length_a   1.000
_cell.length_b   1.000
_cell.length_c   1.000
_cell.angle_alpha   90.00
_cell.angle_beta   90.00
_cell.angle_gamma   90.00
#
_symmetry.space_group_name_H-M   'P 1'
#
loop_
_entity.id
_entity.type
_entity.pdbx_description
1 polymer ?
#
loop_
_entity_poly.entity_id
_entity_poly.type
_entity_poly.pdbx_seq_one_letter_code
_entity_poly.pdbx_strand_id
1 'polypeptide(L)'
;VTLIETKANQMISNSFKLNARLQMDYENARITDVQMGPGVLYNKKILPPKIKVKAEFSHNHIVGHNDILHPRSFFNEAKLTCLAIAMRFAVVEIMHRAEDDGASALFLDDLLISLDMSTRLEVMDIILSYESNYQVLLFTHDYTFFDILRSKIRQQKHDSSWLFKELYSLNDDIDNIPDYLLVDNQNAIDRAKAFYGQR
;
A
#
# COMPACT_ATOMS: atom_id res chain seq x y z
N VAL A 1 17.64 -6.40 -2.82
CA VAL A 1 17.27 -6.29 -1.39
C VAL A 1 17.75 -4.95 -0.84
N THR A 2 19.04 -4.62 -0.90
CA THR A 2 19.62 -3.38 -0.34
C THR A 2 18.94 -2.10 -0.88
N LEU A 3 18.62 -2.06 -2.16
CA LEU A 3 17.95 -0.88 -2.75
C LEU A 3 16.53 -0.72 -2.22
N ILE A 4 15.76 -1.83 -2.08
CA ILE A 4 14.41 -1.81 -1.49
C ILE A 4 14.48 -1.32 -0.05
N GLU A 5 15.43 -1.86 0.73
CA GLU A 5 15.65 -1.48 2.13
C GLU A 5 15.95 0.03 2.26
N THR A 6 16.85 0.54 1.43
CA THR A 6 17.22 1.95 1.44
C THR A 6 16.01 2.85 1.13
N LYS A 7 15.25 2.52 0.09
CA LYS A 7 14.06 3.29 -0.32
C LYS A 7 12.95 3.24 0.72
N ALA A 8 12.67 2.03 1.25
CA ALA A 8 11.68 1.87 2.30
C ALA A 8 12.04 2.69 3.55
N ASN A 9 13.32 2.64 3.98
CA ASN A 9 13.79 3.40 5.14
C ASN A 9 13.75 4.91 4.92
N GLN A 10 13.97 5.39 3.71
CA GLN A 10 13.77 6.81 3.37
C GLN A 10 12.30 7.23 3.56
N MET A 11 11.34 6.43 3.11
CA MET A 11 9.91 6.71 3.31
C MET A 11 9.52 6.65 4.79
N ILE A 12 10.02 5.65 5.53
CA ILE A 12 9.75 5.48 6.96
C ILE A 12 10.19 6.71 7.74
N SER A 13 11.39 7.21 7.46
CA SER A 13 11.97 8.37 8.15
C SER A 13 11.34 9.68 7.69
N ASN A 14 11.24 9.92 6.38
CA ASN A 14 10.90 11.23 5.83
C ASN A 14 9.40 11.47 5.74
N SER A 15 8.63 10.45 5.34
CA SER A 15 7.19 10.58 5.13
C SER A 15 6.40 10.21 6.38
N PHE A 16 6.67 9.04 6.95
CA PHE A 16 5.95 8.56 8.13
C PHE A 16 6.54 9.03 9.47
N LYS A 17 7.73 9.63 9.45
CA LYS A 17 8.43 10.13 10.66
C LYS A 17 8.49 9.09 11.78
N LEU A 18 8.56 7.81 11.42
CA LEU A 18 8.64 6.71 12.37
C LEU A 18 10.09 6.50 12.81
N ASN A 19 10.29 6.35 14.11
CA ASN A 19 11.59 5.95 14.69
C ASN A 19 11.82 4.45 14.51
N ALA A 20 11.70 3.96 13.29
CA ALA A 20 11.85 2.57 12.94
C ALA A 20 12.70 2.43 11.68
N ARG A 21 13.37 1.30 11.54
CA ARG A 21 14.16 0.93 10.37
C ARG A 21 13.86 -0.52 10.00
N LEU A 22 13.73 -0.77 8.71
CA LEU A 22 13.66 -2.12 8.16
C LEU A 22 15.06 -2.61 7.79
N GLN A 23 15.34 -3.86 8.12
CA GLN A 23 16.51 -4.61 7.67
C GLN A 23 16.02 -5.85 6.92
N MET A 24 16.62 -6.11 5.76
CA MET A 24 16.25 -7.22 4.91
C MET A 24 17.44 -8.15 4.68
N ASP A 25 17.32 -9.38 5.16
CA ASP A 25 18.28 -10.45 4.91
C ASP A 25 17.76 -11.34 3.78
N TYR A 26 18.62 -11.69 2.84
CA TYR A 26 18.29 -12.58 1.72
C TYR A 26 19.07 -13.89 1.83
N GLU A 27 18.35 -15.00 1.81
CA GLU A 27 18.89 -16.35 1.73
C GLU A 27 18.64 -16.90 0.33
N ASN A 28 19.69 -17.32 -0.37
CA ASN A 28 19.59 -17.96 -1.68
C ASN A 28 18.84 -19.28 -1.61
N ALA A 29 18.24 -19.69 -2.73
CA ALA A 29 17.73 -21.04 -2.89
C ALA A 29 18.84 -22.06 -2.62
N ARG A 30 18.51 -23.13 -1.90
CA ARG A 30 19.44 -24.20 -1.56
C ARG A 30 18.86 -25.55 -1.98
N ILE A 31 19.74 -26.43 -2.45
CA ILE A 31 19.42 -27.84 -2.66
C ILE A 31 19.92 -28.60 -1.43
N THR A 32 19.03 -29.29 -0.75
CA THR A 32 19.37 -30.14 0.38
C THR A 32 19.12 -31.59 0.04
N ASP A 33 20.06 -32.47 0.38
CA ASP A 33 19.86 -33.92 0.28
C ASP A 33 19.11 -34.40 1.54
N VAL A 34 17.96 -35.02 1.33
CA VAL A 34 17.22 -35.65 2.41
C VAL A 34 17.52 -37.15 2.34
N GLN A 35 18.26 -37.65 3.32
CA GLN A 35 18.56 -39.11 3.43
C GLN A 35 17.36 -39.83 4.03
N MET A 36 16.69 -40.61 3.25
CA MET A 36 15.56 -41.42 3.70
C MET A 36 15.99 -42.87 3.97
N GLY A 37 16.68 -43.10 5.05
CA GLY A 37 17.02 -44.49 5.53
C GLY A 37 17.99 -45.31 4.68
N PRO A 38 18.50 -46.43 5.19
CA PRO A 38 19.43 -47.30 4.43
C PRO A 38 18.71 -47.98 3.25
N GLY A 39 19.22 -47.69 2.05
CA GLY A 39 18.74 -48.32 0.79
C GLY A 39 17.73 -47.49 -0.02
N VAL A 40 17.41 -46.26 0.38
CA VAL A 40 16.47 -45.38 -0.35
C VAL A 40 17.22 -44.28 -1.09
N LEU A 41 16.79 -44.02 -2.32
CA LEU A 41 17.29 -42.97 -3.20
C LEU A 41 17.31 -41.59 -2.50
N TYR A 42 18.40 -40.85 -2.67
CA TYR A 42 18.52 -39.44 -2.23
C TYR A 42 17.43 -38.59 -2.86
N ASN A 43 16.54 -38.04 -2.05
CA ASN A 43 15.57 -37.08 -2.51
C ASN A 43 16.15 -35.68 -2.36
N LYS A 44 16.41 -35.02 -3.46
CA LYS A 44 16.85 -33.63 -3.46
C LYS A 44 15.67 -32.73 -3.18
N LYS A 45 15.71 -31.99 -2.07
CA LYS A 45 14.71 -30.98 -1.73
C LYS A 45 15.25 -29.59 -2.10
N ILE A 46 14.52 -28.88 -2.95
CA ILE A 46 14.82 -27.48 -3.26
C ILE A 46 14.17 -26.62 -2.18
N LEU A 47 14.98 -25.91 -1.42
CA LEU A 47 14.50 -24.86 -0.52
C LEU A 47 14.45 -23.56 -1.34
N PRO A 48 13.27 -22.90 -1.42
CA PRO A 48 13.14 -21.64 -2.14
C PRO A 48 13.97 -20.53 -1.47
N PRO A 49 14.32 -19.46 -2.20
CA PRO A 49 14.94 -18.30 -1.60
C PRO A 49 14.02 -17.69 -0.54
N LYS A 50 14.61 -17.12 0.49
CA LYS A 50 13.86 -16.48 1.59
C LYS A 50 14.32 -15.05 1.77
N ILE A 51 13.37 -14.17 1.98
CA ILE A 51 13.61 -12.81 2.45
C ILE A 51 13.14 -12.75 3.90
N LYS A 52 14.04 -12.40 4.81
CA LYS A 52 13.73 -12.13 6.19
C LYS A 52 13.68 -10.63 6.36
N VAL A 53 12.57 -10.13 6.88
CA VAL A 53 12.40 -8.71 7.19
C VAL A 53 12.39 -8.55 8.70
N LYS A 54 13.30 -7.74 9.21
CA LYS A 54 13.36 -7.34 10.60
C LYS A 54 13.03 -5.87 10.72
N ALA A 55 12.43 -5.47 11.82
CA ALA A 55 12.25 -4.09 12.17
C ALA A 55 13.16 -3.75 13.36
N GLU A 56 13.89 -2.67 13.25
CA GLU A 56 14.70 -2.10 14.31
C GLU A 56 14.04 -0.82 14.80
N PHE A 57 14.12 -0.57 16.09
CA PHE A 57 13.65 0.68 16.67
C PHE A 57 14.85 1.61 16.90
N SER A 58 14.77 2.81 16.36
CA SER A 58 15.80 3.83 16.55
C SER A 58 15.34 4.80 17.65
N HIS A 59 15.84 4.65 18.85
CA HIS A 59 15.60 5.61 19.92
C HIS A 59 16.93 6.10 20.50
N ASN A 60 17.12 7.42 20.52
CA ASN A 60 18.38 8.05 20.94
C ASN A 60 18.78 7.77 22.42
N HIS A 61 17.92 7.17 23.22
CA HIS A 61 18.15 6.91 24.64
C HIS A 61 18.23 5.44 25.02
N ILE A 62 18.07 4.52 24.07
CA ILE A 62 18.21 3.08 24.33
C ILE A 62 19.55 2.62 23.77
N VAL A 63 20.51 2.37 24.67
CA VAL A 63 21.81 1.80 24.31
C VAL A 63 21.67 0.28 24.35
N GLY A 64 21.75 -0.38 23.21
CA GLY A 64 21.67 -1.85 23.10
C GLY A 64 21.13 -2.30 21.73
N HIS A 65 21.06 -3.61 21.55
CA HIS A 65 20.46 -4.20 20.34
C HIS A 65 18.97 -3.86 20.24
N ASN A 66 18.62 -3.08 19.23
CA ASN A 66 17.27 -2.60 18.99
C ASN A 66 16.46 -3.54 18.09
N ASP A 67 16.91 -4.79 17.92
CA ASP A 67 16.24 -5.80 17.10
C ASP A 67 14.89 -6.15 17.71
N ILE A 68 13.82 -5.91 17.00
CA ILE A 68 12.49 -6.29 17.41
C ILE A 68 12.20 -7.68 16.87
N LEU A 69 12.34 -8.70 17.76
CA LEU A 69 12.07 -10.10 17.41
C LEU A 69 10.60 -10.33 17.01
N HIS A 70 9.68 -9.57 17.61
CA HIS A 70 8.26 -9.65 17.36
C HIS A 70 7.67 -8.27 17.05
N PRO A 71 7.76 -7.77 15.80
CA PRO A 71 7.26 -6.44 15.44
C PRO A 71 5.80 -6.20 15.82
N ARG A 72 4.95 -7.24 15.72
CA ARG A 72 3.53 -7.16 16.08
C ARG A 72 3.27 -6.92 17.57
N SER A 73 4.19 -7.28 18.45
CA SER A 73 4.06 -7.03 19.88
C SER A 73 4.52 -5.63 20.27
N PHE A 74 5.30 -4.99 19.41
CA PHE A 74 5.91 -3.69 19.70
C PHE A 74 5.22 -2.54 18.95
N PHE A 75 4.90 -2.74 17.67
CA PHE A 75 4.21 -1.75 16.85
C PHE A 75 2.71 -2.00 16.87
N ASN A 76 1.93 -0.93 16.97
CA ASN A 76 0.50 -1.00 16.71
C ASN A 76 0.25 -1.27 15.21
N GLU A 77 -0.97 -1.63 14.87
CA GLU A 77 -1.37 -2.01 13.51
C GLU A 77 -1.07 -0.90 12.49
N ALA A 78 -1.35 0.36 12.84
CA ALA A 78 -1.09 1.50 11.97
C ALA A 78 0.40 1.63 11.59
N LYS A 79 1.31 1.50 12.58
CA LYS A 79 2.75 1.53 12.32
C LYS A 79 3.22 0.36 11.46
N LEU A 80 2.69 -0.84 11.70
CA LEU A 80 2.99 -2.01 10.86
C LEU A 80 2.51 -1.80 9.42
N THR A 81 1.35 -1.19 9.25
CA THR A 81 0.81 -0.83 7.93
C THR A 81 1.71 0.18 7.23
N CYS A 82 2.19 1.23 7.92
CA CYS A 82 3.15 2.19 7.35
C CYS A 82 4.44 1.50 6.89
N LEU A 83 5.00 0.58 7.68
CA LEU A 83 6.19 -0.18 7.31
C LEU A 83 5.93 -1.03 6.05
N ALA A 84 4.77 -1.69 5.97
CA ALA A 84 4.37 -2.48 4.82
C ALA A 84 4.16 -1.63 3.56
N ILE A 85 3.54 -0.46 3.70
CA ILE A 85 3.33 0.52 2.61
C ILE A 85 4.69 1.02 2.10
N ALA A 86 5.59 1.44 3.00
CA ALA A 86 6.93 1.90 2.62
C ALA A 86 7.70 0.84 1.81
N MET A 87 7.61 -0.42 2.23
CA MET A 87 8.24 -1.53 1.52
C MET A 87 7.61 -1.77 0.14
N ARG A 88 6.29 -1.72 0.03
CA ARG A 88 5.57 -1.89 -1.25
C ARG A 88 5.91 -0.77 -2.24
N PHE A 89 5.89 0.48 -1.81
CA PHE A 89 6.24 1.60 -2.68
C PHE A 89 7.72 1.60 -3.07
N ALA A 90 8.62 1.15 -2.19
CA ALA A 90 10.02 0.96 -2.55
C ALA A 90 10.20 -0.05 -3.69
N VAL A 91 9.42 -1.14 -3.68
CA VAL A 91 9.40 -2.13 -4.79
C VAL A 91 8.85 -1.49 -6.08
N VAL A 92 7.74 -0.76 -6.00
CA VAL A 92 7.13 -0.06 -7.15
C VAL A 92 8.14 0.89 -7.80
N GLU A 93 8.84 1.73 -7.02
CA GLU A 93 9.86 2.64 -7.55
C GLU A 93 11.01 1.92 -8.27
N ILE A 94 11.40 0.74 -7.78
CA ILE A 94 12.51 -0.02 -8.38
C ILE A 94 12.06 -0.69 -9.66
N MET A 95 10.86 -1.25 -9.69
CA MET A 95 10.31 -1.92 -10.87
C MET A 95 10.08 -0.93 -12.01
N HIS A 96 9.55 0.26 -11.72
CA HIS A 96 9.33 1.29 -12.74
C HIS A 96 10.62 1.68 -13.49
N ARG A 97 11.76 1.71 -12.81
CA ARG A 97 13.07 2.02 -13.43
C ARG A 97 13.58 0.94 -14.37
N ALA A 98 13.05 -0.28 -14.26
CA ALA A 98 13.51 -1.41 -15.06
C ALA A 98 12.73 -1.56 -16.38
N GLU A 99 11.55 -0.93 -16.51
CA GLU A 99 10.64 -1.08 -17.66
C GLU A 99 10.28 0.29 -18.22
N ASP A 100 11.13 0.82 -19.11
CA ASP A 100 11.05 2.23 -19.57
C ASP A 100 9.94 2.54 -20.61
N ASP A 101 9.17 1.54 -21.11
CA ASP A 101 8.31 1.71 -22.29
C ASP A 101 6.81 1.37 -22.12
N GLY A 102 6.30 1.19 -20.89
CA GLY A 102 4.92 0.75 -20.66
C GLY A 102 4.05 1.77 -19.90
N ALA A 103 2.74 1.80 -20.21
CA ALA A 103 1.76 2.48 -19.39
C ALA A 103 1.72 1.82 -18.00
N SER A 104 2.18 2.52 -16.99
CA SER A 104 2.24 2.00 -15.62
C SER A 104 0.97 2.39 -14.87
N ALA A 105 0.24 1.40 -14.35
CA ALA A 105 -0.95 1.61 -13.52
C ALA A 105 -0.70 1.14 -12.09
N LEU A 106 -1.14 1.94 -11.11
CA LEU A 106 -1.07 1.64 -9.69
C LEU A 106 -2.48 1.46 -9.14
N PHE A 107 -2.82 0.23 -8.77
CA PHE A 107 -4.12 -0.11 -8.18
C PHE A 107 -3.98 -0.18 -6.66
N LEU A 108 -4.75 0.64 -5.96
CA LEU A 108 -4.75 0.74 -4.51
C LEU A 108 -6.16 0.49 -4.00
N ASP A 109 -6.37 -0.68 -3.41
CA ASP A 109 -7.66 -1.11 -2.89
C ASP A 109 -7.61 -1.15 -1.37
N ASP A 110 -8.45 -0.33 -0.73
CA ASP A 110 -8.60 -0.22 0.74
C ASP A 110 -7.27 -0.16 1.53
N LEU A 111 -6.20 0.29 0.89
CA LEU A 111 -4.84 0.31 1.45
C LEU A 111 -4.75 1.04 2.80
N LEU A 112 -5.64 2.01 3.04
CA LEU A 112 -5.51 2.98 4.13
C LEU A 112 -6.48 2.71 5.29
N ILE A 113 -7.23 1.62 5.26
CA ILE A 113 -8.35 1.38 6.19
C ILE A 113 -7.91 1.26 7.65
N SER A 114 -6.74 0.67 7.89
CA SER A 114 -6.18 0.49 9.25
C SER A 114 -5.43 1.71 9.79
N LEU A 115 -5.33 2.79 9.01
CA LEU A 115 -4.62 4.00 9.38
C LEU A 115 -5.58 5.04 9.95
N ASP A 116 -5.10 5.81 10.93
CA ASP A 116 -5.76 7.03 11.36
C ASP A 116 -5.74 8.10 10.25
N MET A 117 -6.62 9.09 10.36
CA MET A 117 -6.82 10.08 9.30
C MET A 117 -5.55 10.89 8.99
N SER A 118 -4.74 11.21 9.99
CA SER A 118 -3.51 11.99 9.78
C SER A 118 -2.50 11.20 8.95
N THR A 119 -2.31 9.93 9.29
CA THR A 119 -1.42 9.03 8.56
C THR A 119 -1.94 8.72 7.15
N ARG A 120 -3.27 8.60 6.96
CA ARG A 120 -3.86 8.46 5.62
C ARG A 120 -3.49 9.65 4.72
N LEU A 121 -3.52 10.86 5.25
CA LEU A 121 -3.16 12.07 4.49
C LEU A 121 -1.67 12.11 4.12
N GLU A 122 -0.79 11.61 5.00
CA GLU A 122 0.64 11.47 4.69
C GLU A 122 0.88 10.43 3.57
N VAL A 123 0.18 9.29 3.62
CA VAL A 123 0.25 8.30 2.54
C VAL A 123 -0.27 8.87 1.23
N MET A 124 -1.32 9.70 1.28
CA MET A 124 -1.85 10.35 0.08
C MET A 124 -0.84 11.30 -0.56
N ASP A 125 -0.03 12.02 0.20
CA ASP A 125 1.03 12.85 -0.37
C ASP A 125 2.07 12.00 -1.12
N ILE A 126 2.37 10.80 -0.62
CA ILE A 126 3.21 9.85 -1.34
C ILE A 126 2.53 9.38 -2.63
N ILE A 127 1.25 8.98 -2.57
CA ILE A 127 0.50 8.51 -3.74
C ILE A 127 0.41 9.60 -4.81
N LEU A 128 0.15 10.85 -4.44
CA LEU A 128 0.09 11.98 -5.36
C LEU A 128 1.44 12.24 -6.04
N SER A 129 2.56 11.91 -5.39
CA SER A 129 3.88 12.03 -6.02
C SER A 129 4.10 11.05 -7.18
N TYR A 130 3.29 9.98 -7.27
CA TYR A 130 3.37 9.00 -8.36
C TYR A 130 2.51 9.35 -9.58
N GLU A 131 1.61 10.34 -9.50
CA GLU A 131 0.66 10.65 -10.59
C GLU A 131 1.33 11.05 -11.92
N SER A 132 2.57 11.56 -11.87
CA SER A 132 3.33 11.89 -13.07
C SER A 132 3.85 10.68 -13.84
N ASN A 133 4.00 9.53 -13.15
CA ASN A 133 4.63 8.32 -13.68
C ASN A 133 3.66 7.14 -13.78
N TYR A 134 2.51 7.23 -13.09
CA TYR A 134 1.54 6.15 -13.01
C TYR A 134 0.11 6.66 -13.20
N GLN A 135 -0.70 5.88 -13.87
CA GLN A 135 -2.14 6.00 -13.73
C GLN A 135 -2.56 5.41 -12.39
N VAL A 136 -2.94 6.26 -11.45
CA VAL A 136 -3.33 5.82 -10.11
C VAL A 136 -4.83 5.56 -10.06
N LEU A 137 -5.22 4.35 -9.62
CA LEU A 137 -6.60 3.98 -9.34
C LEU A 137 -6.70 3.66 -7.85
N LEU A 138 -7.41 4.51 -7.12
CA LEU A 138 -7.62 4.37 -5.68
C LEU A 138 -9.07 3.99 -5.40
N PHE A 139 -9.28 2.86 -4.76
CA PHE A 139 -10.59 2.38 -4.33
C PHE A 139 -10.70 2.50 -2.80
N THR A 140 -11.85 2.96 -2.34
CA THR A 140 -12.16 3.03 -0.91
C THR A 140 -13.68 2.94 -0.70
N HIS A 141 -14.08 2.27 0.36
CA HIS A 141 -15.47 2.26 0.82
C HIS A 141 -15.71 3.28 1.95
N ASP A 142 -14.67 3.99 2.41
CA ASP A 142 -14.78 5.04 3.44
C ASP A 142 -15.15 6.37 2.77
N TYR A 143 -16.43 6.72 2.84
CA TYR A 143 -16.96 7.94 2.25
C TYR A 143 -16.36 9.22 2.85
N THR A 144 -16.09 9.21 4.17
CA THR A 144 -15.48 10.36 4.85
C THR A 144 -14.07 10.60 4.33
N PHE A 145 -13.31 9.53 4.20
CA PHE A 145 -11.96 9.61 3.62
C PHE A 145 -11.99 10.08 2.16
N PHE A 146 -12.93 9.57 1.36
CA PHE A 146 -13.13 9.99 -0.03
C PHE A 146 -13.35 11.50 -0.16
N ASP A 147 -14.23 12.10 0.67
CA ASP A 147 -14.50 13.55 0.64
C ASP A 147 -13.28 14.38 1.08
N ILE A 148 -12.55 13.93 2.10
CA ILE A 148 -11.32 14.59 2.55
C ILE A 148 -10.26 14.54 1.47
N LEU A 149 -10.07 13.38 0.84
CA LEU A 149 -9.12 13.18 -0.26
C LEU A 149 -9.44 14.11 -1.44
N ARG A 150 -10.70 14.15 -1.85
CA ARG A 150 -11.18 15.03 -2.91
C ARG A 150 -10.89 16.51 -2.60
N SER A 151 -11.13 16.91 -1.36
CA SER A 151 -10.83 18.28 -0.90
C SER A 151 -9.34 18.57 -0.94
N LYS A 152 -8.50 17.64 -0.51
CA LYS A 152 -7.03 17.75 -0.54
C LYS A 152 -6.51 17.88 -1.97
N ILE A 153 -6.97 17.04 -2.90
CA ILE A 153 -6.57 17.06 -4.31
C ILE A 153 -6.93 18.41 -4.94
N ARG A 154 -8.13 18.94 -4.66
CA ARG A 154 -8.55 20.25 -5.14
C ARG A 154 -7.70 21.39 -4.58
N GLN A 155 -7.39 21.36 -3.30
CA GLN A 155 -6.52 22.36 -2.67
C GLN A 155 -5.12 22.38 -3.27
N GLN A 156 -4.60 21.25 -3.67
CA GLN A 156 -3.29 21.12 -4.30
C GLN A 156 -3.32 21.40 -5.81
N LYS A 157 -4.47 21.79 -6.38
CA LYS A 157 -4.69 22.08 -7.81
C LYS A 157 -4.46 20.90 -8.75
N HIS A 158 -4.62 19.68 -8.26
CA HIS A 158 -4.59 18.45 -9.07
C HIS A 158 -5.97 18.02 -9.59
N ASP A 159 -6.99 18.87 -9.43
CA ASP A 159 -8.40 18.53 -9.74
C ASP A 159 -8.62 18.14 -11.21
N SER A 160 -7.82 18.68 -12.13
CA SER A 160 -7.93 18.35 -13.56
C SER A 160 -7.34 16.98 -13.94
N SER A 161 -6.48 16.41 -13.12
CA SER A 161 -5.84 15.11 -13.34
C SER A 161 -6.54 13.94 -12.65
N TRP A 162 -7.52 14.22 -11.78
CA TRP A 162 -8.24 13.20 -11.01
C TRP A 162 -9.72 13.13 -11.37
N LEU A 163 -10.21 11.90 -11.57
CA LEU A 163 -11.64 11.60 -11.73
C LEU A 163 -12.18 10.96 -10.46
N PHE A 164 -13.31 11.48 -9.98
CA PHE A 164 -13.99 10.98 -8.79
C PHE A 164 -15.27 10.27 -9.21
N LYS A 165 -15.36 8.97 -8.92
CA LYS A 165 -16.49 8.12 -9.28
C LYS A 165 -17.05 7.43 -8.03
N GLU A 166 -18.34 7.16 -8.02
CA GLU A 166 -19.00 6.34 -7.02
C GLU A 166 -19.57 5.11 -7.69
N LEU A 167 -19.33 3.93 -7.10
CA LEU A 167 -19.84 2.66 -7.58
C LEU A 167 -20.97 2.21 -6.65
N TYR A 168 -22.15 2.01 -7.21
CA TYR A 168 -23.30 1.50 -6.50
C TYR A 168 -23.63 0.11 -6.98
N SER A 169 -23.97 -0.79 -6.05
CA SER A 169 -24.60 -2.07 -6.39
C SER A 169 -26.11 -1.84 -6.48
N LEU A 170 -26.70 -2.22 -7.59
CA LEU A 170 -28.15 -2.24 -7.77
C LEU A 170 -28.66 -3.60 -7.26
N ASN A 171 -29.55 -3.59 -6.28
CA ASN A 171 -30.07 -4.79 -5.59
C ASN A 171 -31.12 -5.59 -6.39
N ASP A 172 -31.21 -5.43 -7.67
CA ASP A 172 -32.17 -6.21 -8.49
C ASP A 172 -31.51 -7.52 -8.95
N ASP A 173 -31.50 -8.50 -8.04
CA ASP A 173 -31.07 -9.89 -8.28
C ASP A 173 -32.07 -10.64 -9.21
N ILE A 174 -32.34 -10.13 -10.41
CA ILE A 174 -33.25 -10.84 -11.33
C ILE A 174 -32.55 -12.06 -11.95
N ASP A 175 -31.19 -12.02 -12.11
CA ASP A 175 -30.46 -13.10 -12.78
C ASP A 175 -29.14 -13.52 -12.07
N ASN A 176 -28.98 -13.28 -10.77
CA ASN A 176 -27.73 -13.52 -10.02
C ASN A 176 -26.48 -12.80 -10.62
N ILE A 177 -26.65 -11.83 -11.46
CA ILE A 177 -25.59 -10.97 -11.97
C ILE A 177 -25.71 -9.64 -11.23
N PRO A 178 -24.71 -9.26 -10.42
CA PRO A 178 -24.74 -7.98 -9.75
C PRO A 178 -24.65 -6.85 -10.78
N ASP A 179 -25.70 -6.07 -10.88
CA ASP A 179 -25.67 -4.82 -11.64
C ASP A 179 -24.98 -3.72 -10.84
N TYR A 180 -24.03 -3.06 -11.49
CA TYR A 180 -23.31 -1.94 -10.89
C TYR A 180 -23.56 -0.65 -11.67
N LEU A 181 -23.79 0.42 -10.92
CA LEU A 181 -23.91 1.76 -11.47
C LEU A 181 -22.69 2.59 -11.10
N LEU A 182 -21.92 3.01 -12.10
CA LEU A 182 -20.80 3.93 -11.92
C LEU A 182 -21.27 5.36 -12.21
N VAL A 183 -21.21 6.22 -11.20
CA VAL A 183 -21.72 7.60 -11.26
C VAL A 183 -20.56 8.58 -11.02
N ASP A 184 -20.60 9.72 -11.73
CA ASP A 184 -19.74 10.84 -11.41
C ASP A 184 -20.06 11.38 -10.02
N ASN A 185 -19.06 11.51 -9.16
CA ASN A 185 -19.27 12.09 -7.86
C ASN A 185 -19.64 13.58 -8.00
N GLN A 186 -20.91 13.88 -7.79
CA GLN A 186 -21.40 15.23 -7.61
C GLN A 186 -21.29 15.58 -6.11
N ASN A 187 -20.88 16.83 -5.80
CA ASN A 187 -20.87 17.23 -4.39
C ASN A 187 -22.30 17.18 -3.81
N ALA A 188 -22.43 17.07 -2.48
CA ALA A 188 -23.74 16.93 -1.83
C ALA A 188 -24.71 18.07 -2.16
N ILE A 189 -24.17 19.29 -2.41
CA ILE A 189 -24.95 20.48 -2.78
C ILE A 189 -25.51 20.32 -4.20
N ASP A 190 -24.72 19.83 -5.15
CA ASP A 190 -25.17 19.64 -6.53
C ASP A 190 -26.20 18.50 -6.62
N ARG A 191 -26.01 17.42 -5.85
CA ARG A 191 -27.04 16.37 -5.70
C ARG A 191 -28.34 16.93 -5.12
N ALA A 192 -28.26 17.72 -4.07
CA ALA A 192 -29.43 18.35 -3.48
C ALA A 192 -30.14 19.27 -4.50
N LYS A 193 -29.41 20.11 -5.23
CA LYS A 193 -29.96 20.97 -6.29
C LYS A 193 -30.63 20.15 -7.40
N ALA A 194 -29.98 19.05 -7.86
CA ALA A 194 -30.58 18.17 -8.86
C ALA A 194 -31.88 17.53 -8.37
N PHE A 195 -31.95 17.17 -7.09
CA PHE A 195 -33.14 16.57 -6.49
C PHE A 195 -34.30 17.59 -6.31
N TYR A 196 -33.98 18.81 -5.92
CA TYR A 196 -34.96 19.87 -5.73
C TYR A 196 -35.35 20.62 -7.00
N GLY A 197 -34.48 20.61 -8.02
CA GLY A 197 -34.72 21.23 -9.32
C GLY A 197 -35.63 20.41 -10.26
N GLN A 198 -35.96 19.16 -9.90
CA GLN A 198 -36.86 18.27 -10.65
C GLN A 198 -38.32 18.32 -10.12
N ARG A 199 -38.60 19.21 -9.18
CA ARG A 199 -39.96 19.51 -8.67
C ARG A 199 -40.37 20.89 -9.15
#